data_99aa572bd080f90927bd16a16930c684
#
_entry.id   99aa572bd080f90927bd16a16930c684
#
_cell.length_a   1.000
_cell.length_b   1.000
_cell.length_c   1.000
_cell.angle_alpha   90.00
_cell.angle_beta   90.00
_cell.angle_gamma   90.00
#
_symmetry.space_group_name_H-M   'P 1'
#
loop_
_entity.id
_entity.type
_entity.pdbx_description
1 polymer ?
#
loop_
_entity_poly.entity_id
_entity_poly.type
_entity_poly.pdbx_seq_one_letter_code
_entity_poly.pdbx_strand_id
1 'polypeptide(L)'
;MKLSDYRVYPVTAIDGDGNGIYTISIDGIPGATTEARENKIDEWALAAFVDISEARLQRHQIVPAAPRPKEGQRTLTVPVVTAMKVMLWSAMNERGITRAELARRLGVIPQSVVQLFSLSRKNSSVETLVRAFEAIGMTVEFTAE
;
A
#
# COMPACT_ATOMS: atom_id res chain seq x y z
N MET A 1 -14.59 2.22 -2.78
CA MET A 1 -13.17 2.03 -2.41
C MET A 1 -12.83 2.99 -1.28
N LYS A 2 -12.28 2.47 -0.20
CA LYS A 2 -11.93 3.27 0.97
C LYS A 2 -10.43 3.22 1.22
N LEU A 3 -9.83 4.33 1.62
CA LEU A 3 -8.41 4.41 1.95
C LEU A 3 -8.04 3.45 3.08
N SER A 4 -8.91 3.28 4.07
CA SER A 4 -8.67 2.35 5.18
C SER A 4 -8.46 0.91 4.74
N ASP A 5 -9.04 0.51 3.60
CA ASP A 5 -8.87 -0.84 3.04
C ASP A 5 -7.43 -1.09 2.55
N TYR A 6 -6.65 -0.03 2.37
CA TYR A 6 -5.25 -0.09 1.93
C TYR A 6 -4.30 0.49 2.98
N ARG A 7 -4.79 0.80 4.16
CA ARG A 7 -4.00 1.45 5.19
C ARG A 7 -3.86 0.65 6.47
N VAL A 8 -4.89 -0.09 6.86
CA VAL A 8 -4.87 -0.86 8.11
C VAL A 8 -4.91 -2.34 7.78
N TYR A 9 -3.77 -3.00 7.93
CA TYR A 9 -3.62 -4.44 7.64
C TYR A 9 -3.44 -5.22 8.94
N PRO A 10 -4.12 -6.36 9.08
CA PRO A 10 -3.88 -7.25 10.21
C PRO A 10 -2.48 -7.87 10.10
N VAL A 11 -1.82 -8.02 11.24
CA VAL A 11 -0.50 -8.63 11.31
C VAL A 11 -0.56 -9.83 12.24
N THR A 12 0.00 -10.94 11.79
CA THR A 12 0.18 -12.14 12.59
C THR A 12 1.65 -12.26 12.95
N ALA A 13 1.96 -12.29 14.24
CA ALA A 13 3.33 -12.39 14.75
C ALA A 13 3.42 -13.61 15.67
N ILE A 14 4.31 -14.54 15.36
CA ILE A 14 4.46 -15.80 16.08
C ILE A 14 5.92 -16.01 16.48
N ASP A 15 6.15 -16.22 17.79
CA ASP A 15 7.44 -16.64 18.32
C ASP A 15 7.42 -18.17 18.49
N GLY A 16 7.65 -18.87 17.37
CA GLY A 16 7.54 -20.32 17.34
C GLY A 16 8.60 -21.07 18.15
N ASP A 17 9.80 -20.47 18.30
CA ASP A 17 10.92 -21.09 19.00
C ASP A 17 11.07 -20.60 20.44
N GLY A 18 10.30 -19.60 20.85
CA GLY A 18 10.39 -19.01 22.18
C GLY A 18 11.66 -18.21 22.40
N ASN A 19 12.37 -17.80 21.34
CA ASN A 19 13.66 -17.10 21.42
C ASN A 19 13.53 -15.57 21.30
N GLY A 20 12.33 -15.04 21.23
CA GLY A 20 12.08 -13.61 21.09
C GLY A 20 12.17 -13.09 19.67
N ILE A 21 12.34 -13.95 18.68
CA ILE A 21 12.30 -13.61 17.26
C ILE A 21 10.93 -14.05 16.72
N TYR A 22 10.16 -13.08 16.28
CA TYR A 22 8.81 -13.31 15.75
C TYR A 22 8.84 -13.45 14.24
N THR A 23 8.16 -14.47 13.73
CA THR A 23 7.82 -14.53 12.31
C THR A 23 6.56 -13.70 12.10
N ILE A 24 6.64 -12.74 11.20
CA ILE A 24 5.59 -11.74 10.96
C ILE A 24 4.99 -11.97 9.58
N SER A 25 3.67 -12.01 9.50
CA SER A 25 2.93 -12.07 8.23
C SER A 25 1.95 -10.92 8.19
N ILE A 26 1.79 -10.32 7.01
CA ILE A 26 0.73 -9.34 6.78
C ILE A 26 -0.44 -10.07 6.15
N ASP A 27 -1.54 -10.13 6.87
CA ASP A 27 -2.71 -10.90 6.44
C ASP A 27 -3.31 -10.28 5.17
N GLY A 28 -3.67 -11.13 4.24
CA GLY A 28 -4.26 -10.72 2.96
C GLY A 28 -3.26 -10.46 1.84
N ILE A 29 -1.96 -10.39 2.14
CA ILE A 29 -0.92 -10.19 1.13
C ILE A 29 -0.01 -11.42 1.09
N PRO A 30 -0.21 -12.34 0.13
CA PRO A 30 0.65 -13.52 0.02
C PRO A 30 2.11 -13.14 -0.17
N GLY A 31 2.99 -13.76 0.60
CA GLY A 31 4.43 -13.54 0.55
C GLY A 31 4.94 -12.35 1.36
N ALA A 32 4.06 -11.60 2.01
CA ALA A 32 4.46 -10.49 2.87
C ALA A 32 4.84 -11.01 4.26
N THR A 33 6.06 -11.53 4.38
CA THR A 33 6.59 -12.11 5.60
C THR A 33 7.95 -11.53 5.93
N THR A 34 8.26 -11.44 7.22
CA THR A 34 9.57 -11.01 7.71
C THR A 34 9.78 -11.55 9.12
N GLU A 35 10.92 -11.26 9.72
CA GLU A 35 11.22 -11.62 11.10
C GLU A 35 11.70 -10.40 11.86
N ALA A 36 11.33 -10.29 13.13
CA ALA A 36 11.78 -9.20 13.98
C ALA A 36 11.63 -9.54 15.45
N ARG A 37 12.40 -8.84 16.30
CA ARG A 37 12.18 -8.83 17.73
C ARG A 37 10.91 -8.04 18.04
N GLU A 38 10.30 -8.30 19.21
CA GLU A 38 9.02 -7.72 19.61
C GLU A 38 8.97 -6.20 19.47
N ASN A 39 10.01 -5.49 19.88
CA ASN A 39 10.05 -4.02 19.82
C ASN A 39 10.27 -3.46 18.41
N LYS A 40 10.44 -4.30 17.41
CA LYS A 40 10.69 -3.92 16.02
C LYS A 40 9.62 -4.45 15.05
N ILE A 41 8.57 -5.08 15.56
CA ILE A 41 7.54 -5.70 14.71
C ILE A 41 6.91 -4.68 13.76
N ASP A 42 6.49 -3.52 14.28
CA ASP A 42 5.81 -2.50 13.45
C ASP A 42 6.71 -1.95 12.35
N GLU A 43 7.98 -1.70 12.67
CA GLU A 43 8.98 -1.22 11.71
C GLU A 43 9.23 -2.23 10.58
N TRP A 44 9.44 -3.49 10.92
CA TRP A 44 9.71 -4.53 9.94
C TRP A 44 8.47 -4.95 9.16
N ALA A 45 7.29 -4.91 9.79
CA ALA A 45 6.03 -5.15 9.08
C ALA A 45 5.80 -4.09 8.00
N LEU A 46 6.05 -2.82 8.31
CA LEU A 46 5.93 -1.76 7.31
C LEU A 46 6.94 -1.93 6.18
N ALA A 47 8.18 -2.25 6.50
CA ALA A 47 9.21 -2.50 5.49
C ALA A 47 8.80 -3.66 4.57
N ALA A 48 8.30 -4.76 5.12
CA ALA A 48 7.83 -5.89 4.34
C ALA A 48 6.64 -5.52 3.44
N PHE A 49 5.70 -4.71 3.96
CA PHE A 49 4.57 -4.22 3.17
C PHE A 49 5.06 -3.42 1.95
N VAL A 50 5.97 -2.47 2.17
CA VAL A 50 6.49 -1.62 1.09
C VAL A 50 7.22 -2.46 0.06
N ASP A 51 8.08 -3.36 0.47
CA ASP A 51 8.88 -4.18 -0.42
C ASP A 51 8.01 -5.09 -1.30
N ILE A 52 7.09 -5.82 -0.70
CA ILE A 52 6.22 -6.74 -1.46
C ILE A 52 5.24 -5.97 -2.36
N SER A 53 4.73 -4.85 -1.88
CA SER A 53 3.80 -4.03 -2.65
C SER A 53 4.50 -3.43 -3.87
N GLU A 54 5.70 -2.88 -3.71
CA GLU A 54 6.47 -2.35 -4.82
C GLU A 54 6.80 -3.43 -5.85
N ALA A 55 7.19 -4.62 -5.42
CA ALA A 55 7.43 -5.75 -6.30
C ALA A 55 6.18 -6.14 -7.10
N ARG A 56 5.01 -6.10 -6.47
CA ARG A 56 3.74 -6.37 -7.14
C ARG A 56 3.43 -5.32 -8.21
N LEU A 57 3.59 -4.05 -7.89
CA LEU A 57 3.37 -2.97 -8.85
C LEU A 57 4.30 -3.10 -10.07
N GLN A 58 5.56 -3.45 -9.85
CA GLN A 58 6.53 -3.67 -10.92
C GLN A 58 6.15 -4.83 -11.83
N ARG A 59 5.45 -5.82 -11.31
CA ARG A 59 4.96 -7.00 -12.05
C ARG A 59 3.54 -6.83 -12.58
N HIS A 60 3.00 -5.62 -12.55
CA HIS A 60 1.62 -5.31 -12.93
C HIS A 60 0.58 -6.11 -12.17
N GLN A 61 0.86 -6.38 -10.90
CA GLN A 61 -0.06 -7.05 -9.98
C GLN A 61 -0.63 -6.03 -9.01
N ILE A 62 -1.89 -6.22 -8.60
CA ILE A 62 -2.49 -5.38 -7.57
C ILE A 62 -2.00 -5.80 -6.19
N VAL A 63 -2.06 -4.86 -5.24
CA VAL A 63 -1.92 -5.17 -3.82
C VAL A 63 -3.34 -5.38 -3.28
N PRO A 64 -3.64 -6.55 -2.71
CA PRO A 64 -4.98 -6.80 -2.18
C PRO A 64 -5.36 -5.83 -1.08
N ALA A 65 -6.64 -5.47 -1.03
CA ALA A 65 -7.20 -4.72 0.09
C ALA A 65 -7.06 -5.52 1.39
N ALA A 66 -6.94 -4.81 2.50
CA ALA A 66 -6.79 -5.43 3.79
C ALA A 66 -8.06 -6.20 4.20
N PRO A 67 -7.93 -7.45 4.68
CA PRO A 67 -9.04 -8.11 5.34
C PRO A 67 -9.37 -7.42 6.66
N ARG A 68 -10.55 -7.69 7.22
CA ARG A 68 -10.93 -7.11 8.50
C ARG A 68 -10.09 -7.73 9.61
N PRO A 69 -9.46 -6.93 10.49
CA PRO A 69 -8.74 -7.48 11.64
C PRO A 69 -9.68 -8.21 12.59
N LYS A 70 -9.15 -9.26 13.21
CA LYS A 70 -9.85 -9.93 14.32
C LYS A 70 -9.75 -9.07 15.57
N GLU A 71 -10.70 -9.23 16.49
CA GLU A 71 -10.67 -8.52 17.76
C GLU A 71 -9.34 -8.76 18.48
N GLY A 72 -8.70 -7.67 18.94
CA GLY A 72 -7.41 -7.72 19.63
C GLY A 72 -6.21 -8.05 18.75
N GLN A 73 -6.39 -8.25 17.46
CA GLN A 73 -5.28 -8.54 16.55
C GLN A 73 -4.41 -7.30 16.33
N ARG A 74 -3.08 -7.51 16.29
CA ARG A 74 -2.13 -6.46 15.92
C ARG A 74 -2.41 -5.98 14.50
N THR A 75 -2.27 -4.68 14.28
CA THR A 75 -2.44 -4.08 12.95
C THR A 75 -1.23 -3.28 12.56
N LEU A 76 -0.98 -3.22 11.25
CA LEU A 76 -0.05 -2.31 10.61
C LEU A 76 -0.82 -1.13 10.05
N THR A 77 -0.39 0.09 10.38
CA THR A 77 -0.94 1.30 9.75
C THR A 77 0.03 1.79 8.68
N VAL A 78 -0.38 1.72 7.44
CA VAL A 78 0.42 2.17 6.29
C VAL A 78 0.31 3.69 6.18
N PRO A 79 1.43 4.41 5.94
CA PRO A 79 1.37 5.86 5.74
C PRO A 79 0.39 6.25 4.63
N VAL A 80 -0.27 7.39 4.79
CA VAL A 80 -1.35 7.84 3.90
C VAL A 80 -0.91 7.87 2.44
N VAL A 81 0.25 8.46 2.15
CA VAL A 81 0.73 8.59 0.77
C VAL A 81 0.98 7.22 0.14
N THR A 82 1.62 6.31 0.88
CA THR A 82 1.86 4.95 0.40
C THR A 82 0.54 4.22 0.13
N ALA A 83 -0.41 4.31 1.04
CA ALA A 83 -1.73 3.71 0.88
C ALA A 83 -2.49 4.30 -0.31
N MET A 84 -2.41 5.60 -0.53
CA MET A 84 -3.03 6.26 -1.68
C MET A 84 -2.43 5.77 -3.01
N LYS A 85 -1.11 5.57 -3.07
CA LYS A 85 -0.46 5.05 -4.27
C LYS A 85 -0.95 3.63 -4.59
N VAL A 86 -1.02 2.78 -3.58
CA VAL A 86 -1.52 1.39 -3.74
C VAL A 86 -2.98 1.39 -4.17
N MET A 87 -3.81 2.21 -3.55
CA MET A 87 -5.23 2.35 -3.90
C MET A 87 -5.41 2.86 -5.32
N LEU A 88 -4.64 3.87 -5.73
CA LEU A 88 -4.66 4.42 -7.09
C LEU A 88 -4.32 3.35 -8.11
N TRP A 89 -3.28 2.56 -7.85
CA TRP A 89 -2.90 1.46 -8.73
C TRP A 89 -4.02 0.44 -8.89
N SER A 90 -4.66 0.06 -7.78
CA SER A 90 -5.80 -0.85 -7.81
C SER A 90 -6.98 -0.28 -8.61
N ALA A 91 -7.32 1.00 -8.40
CA ALA A 91 -8.39 1.67 -9.12
C ALA A 91 -8.13 1.73 -10.62
N MET A 92 -6.88 2.01 -11.01
CA MET A 92 -6.49 2.02 -12.43
C MET A 92 -6.65 0.64 -13.06
N ASN A 93 -6.23 -0.41 -12.37
CA ASN A 93 -6.37 -1.77 -12.87
C ASN A 93 -7.84 -2.16 -13.05
N GLU A 94 -8.70 -1.81 -12.10
CA GLU A 94 -10.14 -2.06 -12.22
C GLU A 94 -10.77 -1.34 -13.41
N ARG A 95 -10.26 -0.17 -13.76
CA ARG A 95 -10.79 0.67 -14.84
C ARG A 95 -10.09 0.44 -16.17
N GLY A 96 -9.10 -0.44 -16.23
CA GLY A 96 -8.32 -0.69 -17.43
C GLY A 96 -7.48 0.49 -17.90
N ILE A 97 -7.08 1.38 -16.98
CA ILE A 97 -6.28 2.56 -17.27
C ILE A 97 -4.81 2.24 -17.08
N THR A 98 -4.01 2.42 -18.13
CA THR A 98 -2.58 2.20 -18.08
C THR A 98 -1.84 3.41 -17.51
N ARG A 99 -0.58 3.20 -17.10
CA ARG A 99 0.29 4.30 -16.68
C ARG A 99 0.48 5.35 -17.78
N ALA A 100 0.62 4.90 -19.04
CA ALA A 100 0.73 5.81 -20.18
C ALA A 100 -0.53 6.67 -20.34
N GLU A 101 -1.70 6.08 -20.18
CA GLU A 101 -2.97 6.82 -20.25
C GLU A 101 -3.10 7.82 -19.09
N LEU A 102 -2.67 7.43 -17.88
CA LEU A 102 -2.66 8.35 -16.74
C LEU A 102 -1.73 9.55 -17.02
N ALA A 103 -0.52 9.29 -17.54
CA ALA A 103 0.43 10.35 -17.91
C ALA A 103 -0.20 11.31 -18.92
N ARG A 104 -0.89 10.80 -19.93
CA ARG A 104 -1.59 11.60 -20.93
C ARG A 104 -2.67 12.47 -20.30
N ARG A 105 -3.48 11.90 -19.41
CA ARG A 105 -4.57 12.64 -18.73
C ARG A 105 -4.05 13.71 -17.78
N LEU A 106 -2.92 13.45 -17.13
CA LEU A 106 -2.27 14.42 -16.24
C LEU A 106 -1.44 15.47 -16.98
N GLY A 107 -1.17 15.26 -18.28
CA GLY A 107 -0.31 16.15 -19.05
C GLY A 107 1.16 16.11 -18.62
N VAL A 108 1.64 14.96 -18.17
CA VAL A 108 3.01 14.74 -17.71
C VAL A 108 3.70 13.68 -18.55
N ILE A 109 5.04 13.64 -18.47
CA ILE A 109 5.81 12.60 -19.14
C ILE A 109 5.63 11.25 -18.43
N PRO A 110 5.72 10.12 -19.15
CA PRO A 110 5.54 8.79 -18.56
C PRO A 110 6.43 8.52 -17.34
N GLN A 111 7.66 9.04 -17.33
CA GLN A 111 8.58 8.87 -16.21
C GLN A 111 8.03 9.44 -14.91
N SER A 112 7.26 10.53 -14.97
CA SER A 112 6.63 11.12 -13.78
C SER A 112 5.62 10.16 -13.15
N VAL A 113 4.88 9.40 -13.96
CA VAL A 113 3.94 8.39 -13.46
C VAL A 113 4.68 7.20 -12.87
N VAL A 114 5.79 6.76 -13.48
CA VAL A 114 6.64 5.71 -12.90
C VAL A 114 7.12 6.12 -11.51
N GLN A 115 7.57 7.35 -11.35
CA GLN A 115 8.00 7.88 -10.05
C GLN A 115 6.84 7.98 -9.06
N LEU A 116 5.64 8.32 -9.53
CA LEU A 116 4.45 8.40 -8.68
C LEU A 116 4.16 7.05 -7.99
N PHE A 117 4.42 5.93 -8.65
CA PHE A 117 4.20 4.60 -8.11
C PHE A 117 5.42 3.99 -7.41
N SER A 118 6.48 4.74 -7.20
CA SER A 118 7.59 4.32 -6.34
C SER A 118 7.18 4.48 -4.88
N LEU A 119 6.95 3.39 -4.18
CA LEU A 119 6.45 3.40 -2.80
C LEU A 119 7.52 3.82 -1.79
N SER A 120 8.79 3.63 -2.13
CA SER A 120 9.92 4.04 -1.28
C SER A 120 10.22 5.53 -1.36
N ARG A 121 9.72 6.23 -2.37
CA ARG A 121 9.92 7.67 -2.52
C ARG A 121 8.86 8.44 -1.75
N LYS A 122 9.32 9.39 -0.92
CA LYS A 122 8.45 10.24 -0.08
C LYS A 122 8.18 11.60 -0.69
N ASN A 123 8.40 11.76 -1.99
CA ASN A 123 8.33 13.05 -2.67
C ASN A 123 6.98 13.34 -3.34
N SER A 124 6.03 12.44 -3.25
CA SER A 124 4.68 12.65 -3.79
C SER A 124 3.81 13.30 -2.74
N SER A 125 3.08 14.35 -3.14
CA SER A 125 2.12 15.01 -2.25
C SER A 125 0.74 14.37 -2.35
N VAL A 126 -0.06 14.55 -1.31
CA VAL A 126 -1.46 14.16 -1.31
C VAL A 126 -2.20 14.85 -2.46
N GLU A 127 -1.92 16.12 -2.70
CA GLU A 127 -2.55 16.87 -3.79
C GLU A 127 -2.28 16.25 -5.15
N THR A 128 -1.04 15.84 -5.43
CA THR A 128 -0.70 15.16 -6.69
C THR A 128 -1.48 13.86 -6.85
N LEU A 129 -1.61 13.10 -5.78
CA LEU A 129 -2.37 11.85 -5.80
C LEU A 129 -3.87 12.09 -5.98
N VAL A 130 -4.43 13.13 -5.35
CA VAL A 130 -5.83 13.52 -5.55
C VAL A 130 -6.08 13.85 -7.02
N ARG A 131 -5.19 14.62 -7.66
CA ARG A 131 -5.30 14.90 -9.10
C ARG A 131 -5.27 13.63 -9.94
N ALA A 132 -4.43 12.68 -9.57
CA ALA A 132 -4.38 11.40 -10.30
C ALA A 132 -5.68 10.62 -10.18
N PHE A 133 -6.29 10.57 -8.99
CA PHE A 133 -7.62 9.97 -8.81
C PHE A 133 -8.67 10.68 -9.65
N GLU A 134 -8.68 12.00 -9.65
CA GLU A 134 -9.63 12.78 -10.46
C GLU A 134 -9.44 12.51 -11.96
N ALA A 135 -8.19 12.37 -12.40
CA ALA A 135 -7.86 12.07 -13.79
C ALA A 135 -8.41 10.72 -14.27
N ILE A 136 -8.63 9.77 -13.36
CA ILE A 136 -9.25 8.48 -13.68
C ILE A 136 -10.75 8.45 -13.38
N GLY A 137 -11.35 9.60 -13.08
CA GLY A 137 -12.79 9.74 -12.89
C GLY A 137 -13.27 9.48 -11.47
N MET A 138 -12.42 9.57 -10.49
CA MET A 138 -12.77 9.39 -9.07
C MET A 138 -12.74 10.71 -8.33
N THR A 139 -13.71 10.92 -7.43
CA THR A 139 -13.71 12.03 -6.49
C THR A 139 -13.14 11.54 -5.16
N VAL A 140 -12.18 12.29 -4.62
CA VAL A 140 -11.57 11.97 -3.33
C VAL A 140 -12.19 12.84 -2.25
N GLU A 141 -12.70 12.19 -1.21
CA GLU A 141 -13.23 12.86 -0.02
C GLU A 141 -12.45 12.40 1.20
N PHE A 142 -12.20 13.32 2.12
CA PHE A 142 -11.53 13.03 3.38
C PHE A 142 -12.54 13.16 4.51
N THR A 143 -12.58 12.13 5.36
CA THR A 143 -13.43 12.13 6.54
C THR A 143 -12.54 12.04 7.77
N ALA A 144 -12.72 12.97 8.70
CA ALA A 144 -12.06 12.95 10.01
C ALA A 144 -13.09 12.57 11.06
N GLU A 145 -12.75 11.58 11.85
CA GLU A 145 -13.60 11.06 12.94
C GLU A 145 -13.00 11.33 14.31
#